data_b575904d727599bcaf4277d1e5e734f2
#
_entry.id   b575904d727599bcaf4277d1e5e734f2
#
_cell.length_a   1.000
_cell.length_b   1.000
_cell.length_c   1.000
_cell.angle_alpha   90.00
_cell.angle_beta   90.00
_cell.angle_gamma   90.00
#
_symmetry.space_group_name_H-M   'P 1'
#
loop_
_entity.id
_entity.type
_entity.pdbx_description
1 polymer ?
#
loop_
_entity_poly.entity_id
_entity_poly.type
_entity_poly.pdbx_seq_one_letter_code
_entity_poly.pdbx_strand_id
1 'polypeptide(L)' 'MADKETVPDGKIDLRGVLCPINFVKTKLKLEMMDSGQILEVILDDGEPIRSVPRSIKEEGHRVVKVENIEGAYRLLIKKA' A
#
# COMPACT_ATOMS: atom_id res chain seq x y z
N MET A 1 -12.02 6.41 -18.82
CA MET A 1 -11.21 6.96 -17.77
C MET A 1 -10.35 5.92 -17.14
N ALA A 2 -9.09 6.14 -17.25
CA ALA A 2 -8.12 5.21 -16.71
C ALA A 2 -8.27 5.02 -15.21
N ASP A 3 -8.79 6.04 -14.55
CA ASP A 3 -8.89 6.03 -13.11
C ASP A 3 -9.78 4.94 -12.55
N LYS A 4 -10.69 4.45 -13.36
CA LYS A 4 -11.59 3.39 -12.90
C LYS A 4 -10.83 2.13 -12.53
N GLU A 5 -9.72 1.90 -13.22
CA GLU A 5 -8.95 0.68 -13.01
C GLU A 5 -8.15 0.71 -11.73
N THR A 6 -7.98 1.91 -11.17
CA THR A 6 -7.18 2.08 -9.97
C THR A 6 -8.02 2.47 -8.76
N VAL A 7 -9.33 2.30 -8.84
CA VAL A 7 -10.20 2.54 -7.69
C VAL A 7 -9.90 1.48 -6.63
N PRO A 8 -9.48 1.88 -5.44
CA PRO A 8 -9.13 0.89 -4.42
C PRO A 8 -10.36 0.25 -3.80
N ASP A 9 -10.21 -1.01 -3.46
CA ASP A 9 -11.26 -1.76 -2.76
C ASP A 9 -11.15 -1.56 -1.25
N GLY A 10 -9.99 -1.10 -0.78
CA GLY A 10 -9.78 -0.79 0.63
C GLY A 10 -8.77 0.32 0.76
N LYS A 11 -8.77 0.98 1.91
CA LYS A 11 -7.86 2.08 2.19
C LYS A 11 -7.32 1.97 3.60
N ILE A 12 -6.07 2.37 3.77
CA ILE A 12 -5.46 2.42 5.09
C ILE A 12 -4.46 3.58 5.11
N ASP A 13 -4.53 4.39 6.15
CA ASP A 13 -3.64 5.54 6.31
C ASP A 13 -2.63 5.20 7.41
N LEU A 14 -1.38 5.08 7.01
CA LEU A 14 -0.31 4.69 7.92
C LEU A 14 0.67 5.82 8.21
N ARG A 15 0.28 7.06 7.95
CA ARG A 15 1.12 8.20 8.29
C ARG A 15 1.32 8.23 9.81
N GLY A 16 2.56 8.45 10.22
CA GLY A 16 2.91 8.46 11.63
C GLY A 16 3.10 7.09 12.25
N VAL A 17 2.90 6.03 11.50
CA VAL A 17 3.07 4.66 12.00
C VAL A 17 4.49 4.20 11.73
N LEU A 18 5.16 3.71 12.76
CA LEU A 18 6.55 3.31 12.65
C LEU A 18 6.72 1.93 12.04
N CYS A 19 7.86 1.72 11.40
CA CYS A 19 8.26 0.41 10.91
C CYS A 19 8.69 -0.45 12.10
N PRO A 20 8.35 -1.74 12.14
CA PRO A 20 7.67 -2.52 11.10
C PRO A 20 6.14 -2.58 11.23
N ILE A 21 5.57 -1.78 12.13
CA ILE A 21 4.12 -1.81 12.37
C ILE A 21 3.35 -1.46 11.11
N ASN A 22 3.85 -0.49 10.33
CA ASN A 22 3.20 -0.10 9.08
C ASN A 22 3.11 -1.27 8.11
N PHE A 23 4.17 -2.06 7.98
CA PHE A 23 4.15 -3.24 7.12
C PHE A 23 3.17 -4.29 7.65
N VAL A 24 3.19 -4.53 8.96
CA VAL A 24 2.31 -5.52 9.57
C VAL A 24 0.84 -5.16 9.32
N LYS A 25 0.48 -3.89 9.50
CA LYS A 25 -0.88 -3.44 9.27
C LYS A 25 -1.29 -3.60 7.80
N THR A 26 -0.38 -3.30 6.89
CA THR A 26 -0.64 -3.47 5.47
C THR A 26 -0.86 -4.93 5.13
N LYS A 27 -0.02 -5.79 5.65
CA LYS A 27 -0.12 -7.23 5.42
C LYS A 27 -1.44 -7.79 5.93
N LEU A 28 -1.81 -7.42 7.15
CA LEU A 28 -3.06 -7.90 7.74
C LEU A 28 -4.26 -7.45 6.94
N LYS A 29 -4.23 -6.21 6.47
CA LYS A 29 -5.33 -5.69 5.66
C LYS A 29 -5.45 -6.46 4.36
N LEU A 30 -4.31 -6.74 3.72
CA LEU A 30 -4.32 -7.51 2.48
C LEU A 30 -4.85 -8.92 2.69
N GLU A 31 -4.55 -9.52 3.83
CA GLU A 31 -5.04 -10.87 4.12
C GLU A 31 -6.55 -10.93 4.25
N MET A 32 -7.18 -9.79 4.55
CA MET A 32 -8.62 -9.70 4.65
C MET A 32 -9.29 -9.41 3.31
N MET A 33 -8.50 -9.21 2.27
CA MET A 33 -8.99 -8.86 0.95
C MET A 33 -8.92 -10.06 0.02
N ASP A 34 -9.71 -10.00 -1.04
CA ASP A 34 -9.71 -11.07 -2.05
C ASP A 34 -8.62 -10.85 -3.08
N SER A 35 -8.17 -11.94 -3.68
CA SER A 35 -7.19 -11.89 -4.75
C SER A 35 -7.64 -10.94 -5.85
N GLY A 36 -6.72 -10.09 -6.29
CA GLY A 36 -7.01 -9.14 -7.35
C GLY A 36 -7.55 -7.80 -6.89
N GLN A 37 -7.93 -7.69 -5.62
CA GLN A 37 -8.41 -6.41 -5.10
C GLN A 37 -7.25 -5.44 -4.87
N ILE A 38 -7.58 -4.16 -4.87
CA ILE A 38 -6.59 -3.08 -4.73
C ILE A 38 -6.70 -2.45 -3.36
N LEU A 39 -5.57 -2.33 -2.68
CA LEU A 39 -5.49 -1.64 -1.39
C LEU A 39 -4.73 -0.33 -1.58
N GLU A 40 -5.33 0.75 -1.11
CA GLU A 40 -4.65 2.04 -1.08
C GLU A 40 -3.99 2.22 0.29
N VAL A 41 -2.70 2.51 0.28
CA VAL A 41 -1.93 2.70 1.52
C VAL A 41 -1.26 4.06 1.44
N ILE A 42 -1.42 4.86 2.51
CA ILE A 42 -0.73 6.15 2.61
C ILE A 42 0.45 5.97 3.55
N LEU A 43 1.62 6.33 3.09
CA LEU A 43 2.87 6.19 3.85
C LEU A 43 3.60 7.51 3.93
N ASP A 44 4.32 7.72 5.03
CA ASP A 44 5.19 8.87 5.13
C ASP A 44 6.38 8.73 4.21
N ASP A 45 6.95 9.86 3.82
CA ASP A 45 8.20 9.90 3.09
C ASP A 45 9.32 9.36 3.98
N GLY A 46 10.37 8.87 3.36
CA GLY A 46 11.53 8.35 4.08
C GLY A 46 11.52 6.84 4.15
N GLU A 47 11.74 6.31 5.34
CA GLU A 47 11.87 4.88 5.54
C GLU A 47 10.62 4.08 5.11
N PRO A 48 9.41 4.50 5.49
CA PRO A 48 8.22 3.71 5.13
C PRO A 48 8.07 3.49 3.63
N ILE A 49 8.24 4.53 2.83
CA ILE A 49 8.05 4.38 1.38
C ILE A 49 9.17 3.55 0.74
N ARG A 50 10.29 3.40 1.42
CA ARG A 50 11.38 2.56 0.92
C ARG A 50 11.18 1.11 1.28
N SER A 51 10.72 0.86 2.51
CA SER A 51 10.65 -0.49 3.08
C SER A 51 9.37 -1.23 2.76
N VAL A 52 8.24 -0.56 2.91
CA VAL A 52 6.94 -1.24 2.79
C VAL A 52 6.70 -1.80 1.40
N PRO A 53 6.91 -1.04 0.31
CA PRO A 53 6.70 -1.60 -1.03
C PRO A 53 7.57 -2.82 -1.30
N ARG A 54 8.82 -2.77 -0.85
CA ARG A 54 9.74 -3.89 -1.03
C ARG A 54 9.22 -5.14 -0.32
N SER A 55 8.82 -4.98 0.94
CA SER A 55 8.33 -6.11 1.73
C SER A 55 7.04 -6.68 1.15
N ILE A 56 6.17 -5.81 0.64
CA ILE A 56 4.92 -6.22 0.03
C ILE A 56 5.20 -7.07 -1.22
N LYS A 57 6.18 -6.66 -2.02
CA LYS A 57 6.56 -7.43 -3.21
C LYS A 57 7.11 -8.79 -2.81
N GLU A 58 7.86 -8.85 -1.73
CA GLU A 58 8.43 -10.12 -1.26
C GLU A 58 7.34 -11.07 -0.78
N GLU A 59 6.20 -10.54 -0.36
CA GLU A 59 5.05 -11.35 0.04
C GLU A 59 4.23 -11.83 -1.16
N GLY A 60 4.62 -11.43 -2.37
CA GLY A 60 3.95 -11.90 -3.57
C GLY A 60 2.91 -10.95 -4.13
N HIS A 61 2.66 -9.84 -3.47
CA HIS A 61 1.69 -8.86 -3.95
C HIS A 61 2.35 -7.93 -4.97
N ARG A 62 1.53 -7.20 -5.72
CA ARG A 62 2.02 -6.29 -6.74
C ARG A 62 1.76 -4.84 -6.35
N VAL A 63 2.80 -4.02 -6.43
CA VAL A 63 2.65 -2.58 -6.26
C VAL A 63 2.30 -2.02 -7.63
N VAL A 64 1.06 -1.56 -7.77
CA VAL A 64 0.52 -1.09 -9.05
C VAL A 64 0.91 0.34 -9.33
N LYS A 65 0.92 1.17 -8.29
CA LYS A 65 1.17 2.59 -8.46
C LYS A 65 1.76 3.18 -7.20
N VAL A 66 2.65 4.15 -7.39
CA VAL A 66 3.21 4.94 -6.29
C VAL A 66 3.06 6.40 -6.68
N GLU A 67 2.45 7.18 -5.80
CA GLU A 67 2.15 8.58 -6.06
C GLU A 67 2.62 9.44 -4.90
N ASN A 68 3.29 10.55 -5.21
CA ASN A 68 3.66 11.52 -4.17
C ASN A 68 2.48 12.46 -3.94
N ILE A 69 2.08 12.60 -2.67
CA ILE A 69 0.98 13.48 -2.29
C ILE A 69 1.41 14.33 -1.10
N GLU A 70 1.76 15.59 -1.37
CA GLU A 70 2.06 16.58 -0.31
C GLU A 70 2.79 16.02 0.92
N GLY A 71 3.99 15.52 0.68
CA GLY A 71 4.83 15.05 1.77
C GLY A 71 4.59 13.63 2.22
N ALA A 72 3.71 12.93 1.53
CA ALA A 72 3.44 11.53 1.80
C ALA A 72 3.36 10.78 0.48
N TYR A 73 3.17 9.47 0.54
CA TYR A 73 3.06 8.65 -0.66
C TYR A 73 1.81 7.78 -0.59
N ARG A 74 1.17 7.68 -1.73
CA ARG A 74 -0.01 6.84 -1.89
C ARG A 74 0.38 5.64 -2.73
N LEU A 75 0.24 4.45 -2.14
CA LEU A 75 0.53 3.19 -2.80
C LEU A 75 -0.76 2.51 -3.19
N LEU A 76 -0.79 1.91 -4.37
CA LEU A 76 -1.88 1.02 -4.75
C LEU A 76 -1.28 -0.38 -4.90
N ILE A 77 -1.78 -1.30 -4.10
CA ILE A 77 -1.27 -2.66 -4.04
C ILE A 77 -2.35 -3.62 -4.48
N LYS A 78 -2.00 -4.50 -5.42
CA LYS A 78 -2.92 -5.52 -5.87
C LYS A 78 -2.64 -6.81 -5.10
N LYS A 79 -3.68 -7.32 -4.45
CA LYS A 79 -3.59 -8.55 -3.68
C LYS A 79 -3.29 -9.73 -4.59
N ALA A 80 -2.33 -10.54 -4.19
CA ALA A 80 -1.96 -11.74 -4.93
C ALA A 80 -3.03 -12.82 -4.86
#